data_c93b831a0ef33adc5b5542bc4bce053c
#
_entry.id   c93b831a0ef33adc5b5542bc4bce053c
#
_cell.length_a   1.000
_cell.length_b   1.000
_cell.length_c   1.000
_cell.angle_alpha   90.00
_cell.angle_beta   90.00
_cell.angle_gamma   90.00
#
_symmetry.space_group_name_H-M   'P 1'
#
loop_
_entity.id
_entity.type
_entity.pdbx_description
1 polymer ?
#
loop_
_entity_poly.entity_id
_entity_poly.type
_entity_poly.pdbx_seq_one_letter_code
_entity_poly.pdbx_strand_id
1 'polypeptide(L)'
;MENTNTKQDEILGAAKMSDLDRLNLKRMISEGNVEDNTNHIRGLKHSNPIAEDILKIKVIQRDYPGATADELREMCIEKCPFLYNNYTDIFHRVVRGELDLKIFSQFLYVLKQVEEDKLNYHEASFTIGKVLKEMYVDSAMRRSAVADGAEADAADGAAAQPQYVVPKNISWRDYKNGVREI
;
A
#
# COMPACT_ATOMS: atom_id res chain seq x y z
N MET A 1 2.38 -22.98 16.67
CA MET A 1 2.87 -21.95 15.73
C MET A 1 2.40 -22.21 14.29
N GLU A 2 1.14 -22.66 14.09
CA GLU A 2 0.65 -23.16 12.79
C GLU A 2 -0.43 -22.29 12.10
N ASN A 3 -0.72 -21.09 12.60
CA ASN A 3 -1.96 -20.39 12.16
C ASN A 3 -1.77 -19.13 11.32
N THR A 4 -0.54 -18.72 11.00
CA THR A 4 -0.29 -17.53 10.17
C THR A 4 -0.22 -17.85 8.67
N ASN A 5 0.25 -19.03 8.32
CA ASN A 5 0.37 -19.45 6.91
C ASN A 5 -1.00 -19.76 6.29
N THR A 6 -1.90 -20.38 7.05
CA THR A 6 -3.23 -20.78 6.56
C THR A 6 -4.12 -19.58 6.20
N LYS A 7 -4.05 -18.47 6.96
CA LYS A 7 -4.78 -17.23 6.63
C LYS A 7 -4.20 -16.50 5.41
N GLN A 8 -2.88 -16.59 5.21
CA GLN A 8 -2.22 -16.03 4.03
C GLN A 8 -2.53 -16.85 2.78
N ASP A 9 -2.59 -18.16 2.90
CA ASP A 9 -3.01 -19.06 1.84
C ASP A 9 -4.52 -18.93 1.51
N GLU A 10 -5.37 -18.61 2.49
CA GLU A 10 -6.79 -18.31 2.27
C GLU A 10 -6.99 -16.98 1.52
N ILE A 11 -6.21 -15.96 1.82
CA ILE A 11 -6.23 -14.67 1.09
C ILE A 11 -5.76 -14.87 -0.36
N LEU A 12 -4.76 -15.71 -0.58
CA LEU A 12 -4.30 -16.07 -1.92
C LEU A 12 -5.23 -17.07 -2.61
N GLY A 13 -5.86 -17.99 -1.88
CA GLY A 13 -6.87 -18.91 -2.40
C GLY A 13 -8.14 -18.20 -2.87
N ALA A 14 -8.54 -17.13 -2.16
CA ALA A 14 -9.59 -16.22 -2.60
C ALA A 14 -9.17 -15.35 -3.81
N ALA A 15 -7.86 -15.18 -4.02
CA ALA A 15 -7.27 -14.47 -5.15
C ALA A 15 -7.02 -15.37 -6.38
N LYS A 16 -7.53 -16.61 -6.39
CA LYS A 16 -7.42 -17.46 -7.56
C LYS A 16 -8.09 -16.76 -8.73
N MET A 17 -7.28 -16.40 -9.71
CA MET A 17 -7.72 -15.68 -10.89
C MET A 17 -8.80 -16.49 -11.62
N SER A 18 -9.97 -15.90 -11.88
CA SER A 18 -10.99 -16.56 -12.68
C SER A 18 -10.51 -16.70 -14.12
N ASP A 19 -11.09 -17.65 -14.87
CA ASP A 19 -10.74 -17.83 -16.29
C ASP A 19 -11.02 -16.57 -17.12
N LEU A 20 -12.07 -15.81 -16.74
CA LEU A 20 -12.39 -14.53 -17.36
C LEU A 20 -11.32 -13.47 -17.07
N ASP A 21 -10.84 -13.38 -15.82
CA ASP A 21 -9.78 -12.46 -15.44
C ASP A 21 -8.48 -12.81 -16.15
N ARG A 22 -8.17 -14.11 -16.28
CA ARG A 22 -6.99 -14.60 -17.01
C ARG A 22 -7.05 -14.24 -18.49
N LEU A 23 -8.22 -14.35 -19.11
CA LEU A 23 -8.41 -13.95 -20.51
C LEU A 23 -8.26 -12.43 -20.70
N ASN A 24 -8.85 -11.65 -19.80
CA ASN A 24 -8.73 -10.19 -19.79
C ASN A 24 -7.30 -9.74 -19.59
N LEU A 25 -6.59 -10.34 -18.64
CA LEU A 25 -5.15 -10.05 -18.39
C LEU A 25 -4.30 -10.36 -19.62
N LYS A 26 -4.51 -11.52 -20.25
CA LYS A 26 -3.81 -11.90 -21.47
C LYS A 26 -4.03 -10.90 -22.60
N ARG A 27 -5.26 -10.41 -22.77
CA ARG A 27 -5.59 -9.37 -23.74
C ARG A 27 -4.86 -8.06 -23.41
N MET A 28 -4.91 -7.60 -22.16
CA MET A 28 -4.24 -6.36 -21.74
C MET A 28 -2.73 -6.42 -21.94
N ILE A 29 -2.10 -7.56 -21.68
CA ILE A 29 -0.67 -7.77 -21.91
C ILE A 29 -0.35 -7.66 -23.42
N SER A 30 -1.15 -8.32 -24.27
CA SER A 30 -0.93 -8.32 -25.71
C SER A 30 -1.15 -6.94 -26.35
N GLU A 31 -2.13 -6.18 -25.87
CA GLU A 31 -2.43 -4.82 -26.36
C GLU A 31 -1.46 -3.78 -25.81
N GLY A 32 -0.97 -3.95 -24.57
CA GLY A 32 -0.12 -2.99 -23.87
C GLY A 32 1.37 -3.11 -24.17
N ASN A 33 1.81 -4.12 -24.91
CA ASN A 33 3.24 -4.42 -25.15
C ASN A 33 4.08 -4.38 -23.87
N VAL A 34 3.59 -5.00 -22.79
CA VAL A 34 4.18 -4.95 -21.45
C VAL A 34 5.33 -5.93 -21.35
N GLU A 35 6.49 -5.46 -20.88
CA GLU A 35 7.66 -6.32 -20.64
C GLU A 35 7.40 -7.32 -19.50
N ASP A 36 7.86 -8.54 -19.69
CA ASP A 36 7.83 -9.58 -18.66
C ASP A 36 9.15 -9.62 -17.87
N ASN A 37 9.12 -9.05 -16.67
CA ASN A 37 10.27 -9.00 -15.77
C ASN A 37 10.37 -10.21 -14.81
N THR A 38 9.61 -11.29 -15.04
CA THR A 38 9.56 -12.46 -14.16
C THR A 38 10.95 -13.04 -13.88
N ASN A 39 11.75 -13.28 -14.90
CA ASN A 39 13.08 -13.87 -14.74
C ASN A 39 14.05 -12.95 -13.99
N HIS A 40 13.93 -11.64 -14.18
CA HIS A 40 14.73 -10.67 -13.44
C HIS A 40 14.40 -10.70 -11.93
N ILE A 41 13.12 -10.67 -11.57
CA ILE A 41 12.65 -10.76 -10.19
C ILE A 41 13.12 -12.06 -9.53
N ARG A 42 12.99 -13.19 -10.22
CA ARG A 42 13.46 -14.52 -9.75
C ARG A 42 14.96 -14.57 -9.49
N GLY A 43 15.75 -13.87 -10.30
CA GLY A 43 17.19 -13.75 -10.12
C GLY A 43 17.59 -12.94 -8.88
N LEU A 44 16.83 -11.93 -8.52
CA LEU A 44 17.14 -11.01 -7.43
C LEU A 44 16.90 -11.62 -6.04
N LYS A 45 15.80 -12.34 -5.83
CA LYS A 45 15.39 -12.96 -4.55
C LYS A 45 15.41 -12.01 -3.35
N HIS A 46 14.86 -10.82 -3.52
CA HIS A 46 14.91 -9.74 -2.53
C HIS A 46 13.86 -9.84 -1.42
N SER A 47 12.85 -10.72 -1.54
CA SER A 47 11.74 -10.81 -0.55
C SER A 47 12.22 -11.14 0.86
N ASN A 48 13.11 -12.11 1.00
CA ASN A 48 13.65 -12.51 2.30
C ASN A 48 14.56 -11.43 2.92
N PRO A 49 15.58 -10.88 2.22
CA PRO A 49 16.41 -9.80 2.77
C PRO A 49 15.60 -8.57 3.20
N ILE A 50 14.58 -8.18 2.45
CA ILE A 50 13.68 -7.07 2.82
C ILE A 50 12.94 -7.40 4.12
N ALA A 51 12.34 -8.59 4.22
CA ALA A 51 11.60 -9.01 5.40
C ALA A 51 12.49 -9.07 6.65
N GLU A 52 13.70 -9.61 6.54
CA GLU A 52 14.65 -9.69 7.63
C GLU A 52 15.07 -8.31 8.15
N ASP A 53 15.39 -7.38 7.26
CA ASP A 53 15.78 -6.04 7.66
C ASP A 53 14.63 -5.26 8.30
N ILE A 54 13.40 -5.42 7.82
CA ILE A 54 12.22 -4.84 8.48
C ILE A 54 12.03 -5.39 9.88
N LEU A 55 12.21 -6.70 10.08
CA LEU A 55 12.13 -7.30 11.42
C LEU A 55 13.21 -6.76 12.34
N LYS A 56 14.46 -6.59 11.86
CA LYS A 56 15.55 -5.95 12.65
C LYS A 56 15.19 -4.54 13.05
N ILE A 57 14.64 -3.72 12.13
CA ILE A 57 14.18 -2.35 12.45
C ILE A 57 13.13 -2.39 13.57
N LYS A 58 12.17 -3.32 13.49
CA LYS A 58 11.14 -3.45 14.54
C LYS A 58 11.69 -3.88 15.89
N VAL A 59 12.69 -4.74 15.91
CA VAL A 59 13.40 -5.11 17.14
C VAL A 59 14.12 -3.90 17.73
N ILE A 60 14.87 -3.13 16.93
CA ILE A 60 15.54 -1.92 17.36
C ILE A 60 14.55 -0.90 17.94
N GLN A 61 13.42 -0.65 17.26
CA GLN A 61 12.37 0.26 17.74
C GLN A 61 11.79 -0.17 19.08
N ARG A 62 11.62 -1.48 19.30
CA ARG A 62 11.12 -2.04 20.56
C ARG A 62 12.15 -1.93 21.69
N ASP A 63 13.41 -2.20 21.38
CA ASP A 63 14.48 -2.30 22.39
C ASP A 63 14.99 -0.90 22.81
N TYR A 64 14.81 0.13 21.98
CA TYR A 64 15.21 1.50 22.23
C TYR A 64 14.06 2.52 22.16
N PRO A 65 13.03 2.41 23.02
CA PRO A 65 11.82 3.25 22.93
C PRO A 65 12.09 4.74 23.25
N GLY A 66 13.21 5.05 23.88
CA GLY A 66 13.62 6.42 24.26
C GLY A 66 14.62 7.07 23.31
N ALA A 67 15.06 6.37 22.26
CA ALA A 67 16.02 6.91 21.30
C ALA A 67 15.37 8.01 20.45
N THR A 68 16.17 9.05 20.14
CA THR A 68 15.74 10.08 19.20
C THR A 68 15.60 9.52 17.79
N ALA A 69 14.84 10.21 16.93
CA ALA A 69 14.63 9.78 15.55
C ALA A 69 15.95 9.62 14.76
N ASP A 70 16.92 10.47 15.02
CA ASP A 70 18.23 10.44 14.35
C ASP A 70 19.08 9.26 14.86
N GLU A 71 19.16 9.04 16.17
CA GLU A 71 19.86 7.88 16.76
C GLU A 71 19.27 6.57 16.27
N LEU A 72 17.96 6.46 16.26
CA LEU A 72 17.25 5.29 15.75
C LEU A 72 17.57 5.03 14.27
N ARG A 73 17.60 6.09 13.48
CA ARG A 73 17.96 6.03 12.06
C ARG A 73 19.38 5.53 11.86
N GLU A 74 20.35 6.06 12.60
CA GLU A 74 21.75 5.65 12.49
C GLU A 74 21.94 4.17 12.86
N MET A 75 21.35 3.72 13.98
CA MET A 75 21.36 2.31 14.37
C MET A 75 20.74 1.40 13.30
N CYS A 76 19.63 1.84 12.68
CA CYS A 76 18.97 1.08 11.62
C CYS A 76 19.82 1.04 10.34
N ILE A 77 20.53 2.10 9.96
CA ILE A 77 21.43 2.11 8.80
C ILE A 77 22.54 1.08 8.98
N GLU A 78 23.14 1.03 10.17
CA GLU A 78 24.22 0.08 10.47
C GLU A 78 23.75 -1.39 10.41
N LYS A 79 22.55 -1.67 10.94
CA LYS A 79 22.02 -3.05 11.05
C LYS A 79 21.27 -3.55 9.85
N CYS A 80 20.77 -2.65 8.98
CA CYS A 80 19.92 -2.96 7.83
C CYS A 80 20.47 -2.37 6.53
N PRO A 81 21.76 -2.64 6.17
CA PRO A 81 22.39 -2.03 5.01
C PRO A 81 21.73 -2.44 3.68
N PHE A 82 21.16 -3.63 3.60
CA PHE A 82 20.51 -4.10 2.37
C PHE A 82 19.28 -3.23 2.04
N LEU A 83 18.40 -3.02 3.00
CA LEU A 83 17.20 -2.23 2.80
C LEU A 83 17.52 -0.75 2.56
N TYR A 84 18.52 -0.22 3.29
CA TYR A 84 18.97 1.16 3.13
C TYR A 84 19.54 1.44 1.74
N ASN A 85 20.42 0.55 1.23
CA ASN A 85 21.11 0.77 -0.05
C ASN A 85 20.20 0.52 -1.27
N ASN A 86 19.32 -0.49 -1.22
CA ASN A 86 18.53 -0.90 -2.37
C ASN A 86 17.11 -0.30 -2.36
N TYR A 87 16.56 -0.01 -1.17
CA TYR A 87 15.17 0.41 -0.98
C TYR A 87 15.05 1.55 0.03
N THR A 88 15.80 2.62 -0.18
CA THR A 88 15.94 3.76 0.73
C THR A 88 14.61 4.37 1.15
N ASP A 89 13.65 4.49 0.24
CA ASP A 89 12.33 5.06 0.52
C ASP A 89 11.52 4.18 1.47
N ILE A 90 11.53 2.86 1.24
CA ILE A 90 10.90 1.88 2.13
C ILE A 90 11.56 1.91 3.50
N PHE A 91 12.91 1.94 3.56
CA PHE A 91 13.66 2.03 4.80
C PHE A 91 13.20 3.23 5.64
N HIS A 92 13.15 4.43 5.05
CA HIS A 92 12.74 5.63 5.79
C HIS A 92 11.31 5.57 6.28
N ARG A 93 10.38 5.02 5.49
CA ARG A 93 8.98 4.85 5.90
C ARG A 93 8.82 3.85 7.04
N VAL A 94 9.60 2.75 7.02
CA VAL A 94 9.59 1.77 8.12
C VAL A 94 10.15 2.36 9.41
N VAL A 95 11.27 3.09 9.33
CA VAL A 95 11.90 3.73 10.51
C VAL A 95 10.97 4.79 11.12
N ARG A 96 10.24 5.55 10.30
CA ARG A 96 9.26 6.55 10.77
C ARG A 96 7.92 5.94 11.22
N GLY A 97 7.70 4.64 11.00
CA GLY A 97 6.43 4.00 11.32
C GLY A 97 5.27 4.37 10.39
N GLU A 98 5.57 4.95 9.24
CA GLU A 98 4.58 5.39 8.24
C GLU A 98 4.09 4.25 7.34
N LEU A 99 4.78 3.09 7.35
CA LEU A 99 4.43 1.96 6.51
C LEU A 99 3.46 1.01 7.22
N ASP A 100 2.32 0.73 6.58
CA ASP A 100 1.43 -0.35 7.03
C ASP A 100 2.08 -1.72 6.75
N LEU A 101 2.65 -2.31 7.81
CA LEU A 101 3.37 -3.57 7.69
C LEU A 101 2.47 -4.76 7.36
N LYS A 102 1.17 -4.69 7.69
CA LYS A 102 0.21 -5.75 7.37
C LYS A 102 0.03 -5.84 5.86
N ILE A 103 -0.15 -4.69 5.21
CA ILE A 103 -0.28 -4.59 3.77
C ILE A 103 1.04 -4.93 3.08
N PHE A 104 2.14 -4.37 3.58
CA PHE A 104 3.45 -4.61 3.02
C PHE A 104 3.86 -6.09 3.10
N SER A 105 3.49 -6.81 4.15
CA SER A 105 3.73 -8.25 4.26
C SER A 105 2.99 -9.05 3.18
N GLN A 106 1.80 -8.62 2.77
CA GLN A 106 1.08 -9.24 1.65
C GLN A 106 1.83 -9.04 0.32
N PHE A 107 2.39 -7.85 0.09
CA PHE A 107 3.20 -7.58 -1.09
C PHE A 107 4.48 -8.42 -1.11
N LEU A 108 5.17 -8.53 0.03
CA LEU A 108 6.36 -9.40 0.15
C LEU A 108 6.01 -10.87 -0.07
N TYR A 109 4.85 -11.31 0.39
CA TYR A 109 4.39 -12.67 0.15
C TYR A 109 4.15 -12.92 -1.34
N VAL A 110 3.48 -12.01 -2.05
CA VAL A 110 3.29 -12.12 -3.51
C VAL A 110 4.63 -12.11 -4.25
N LEU A 111 5.56 -11.22 -3.86
CA LEU A 111 6.91 -11.18 -4.41
C LEU A 111 7.62 -12.53 -4.24
N LYS A 112 7.54 -13.13 -3.05
CA LYS A 112 8.10 -14.43 -2.76
C LYS A 112 7.49 -15.54 -3.63
N GLN A 113 6.19 -15.48 -3.93
CA GLN A 113 5.56 -16.46 -4.84
C GLN A 113 6.11 -16.36 -6.28
N VAL A 114 6.49 -15.15 -6.72
CA VAL A 114 7.17 -14.95 -8.02
C VAL A 114 8.58 -15.52 -7.98
N GLU A 115 9.33 -15.28 -6.91
CA GLU A 115 10.69 -15.78 -6.71
C GLU A 115 10.75 -17.31 -6.61
N GLU A 116 9.69 -17.93 -6.08
CA GLU A 116 9.56 -19.40 -5.93
C GLU A 116 8.91 -20.09 -7.15
N ASP A 117 8.77 -19.42 -8.28
CA ASP A 117 8.20 -19.98 -9.51
C ASP A 117 6.70 -20.33 -9.46
N LYS A 118 5.97 -19.83 -8.46
CA LYS A 118 4.55 -20.11 -8.27
C LYS A 118 3.64 -19.15 -9.04
N LEU A 119 4.11 -17.90 -9.25
CA LEU A 119 3.44 -16.87 -10.00
C LEU A 119 4.39 -16.25 -11.02
N ASN A 120 3.84 -15.76 -12.13
CA ASN A 120 4.57 -14.87 -13.04
C ASN A 120 4.34 -13.40 -12.65
N TYR A 121 5.13 -12.50 -13.23
CA TYR A 121 5.04 -11.06 -12.97
C TYR A 121 3.63 -10.48 -13.19
N HIS A 122 2.96 -10.90 -14.25
CA HIS A 122 1.64 -10.37 -14.59
C HIS A 122 0.56 -10.87 -13.63
N GLU A 123 0.60 -12.14 -13.23
CA GLU A 123 -0.31 -12.70 -12.23
C GLU A 123 -0.08 -12.06 -10.85
N ALA A 124 1.18 -11.82 -10.49
CA ALA A 124 1.54 -11.11 -9.28
C ALA A 124 1.00 -9.67 -9.28
N SER A 125 1.17 -8.95 -10.39
CA SER A 125 0.66 -7.57 -10.55
C SER A 125 -0.86 -7.51 -10.44
N PHE A 126 -1.58 -8.48 -11.03
CA PHE A 126 -3.03 -8.60 -10.90
C PHE A 126 -3.44 -8.85 -9.43
N THR A 127 -2.74 -9.75 -8.74
CA THR A 127 -3.01 -10.08 -7.34
C THR A 127 -2.81 -8.86 -6.43
N ILE A 128 -1.70 -8.13 -6.63
CA ILE A 128 -1.43 -6.88 -5.90
C ILE A 128 -2.51 -5.84 -6.20
N GLY A 129 -2.91 -5.68 -7.46
CA GLY A 129 -3.97 -4.78 -7.86
C GLY A 129 -5.30 -5.09 -7.17
N LYS A 130 -5.63 -6.38 -7.00
CA LYS A 130 -6.82 -6.82 -6.26
C LYS A 130 -6.76 -6.45 -4.78
N VAL A 131 -5.63 -6.70 -4.12
CA VAL A 131 -5.39 -6.31 -2.71
C VAL A 131 -5.54 -4.80 -2.54
N LEU A 132 -4.94 -4.00 -3.42
CA LEU A 132 -5.04 -2.54 -3.39
C LEU A 132 -6.49 -2.06 -3.60
N LYS A 133 -7.24 -2.68 -4.51
CA LYS A 133 -8.64 -2.38 -4.75
C LYS A 133 -9.49 -2.66 -3.50
N GLU A 134 -9.34 -3.82 -2.88
CA GLU A 134 -10.05 -4.18 -1.65
C GLU A 134 -9.78 -3.16 -0.53
N MET A 135 -8.52 -2.79 -0.32
CA MET A 135 -8.15 -1.77 0.65
C MET A 135 -8.77 -0.39 0.35
N TYR A 136 -8.79 0.01 -0.92
CA TYR A 136 -9.38 1.28 -1.31
C TYR A 136 -10.89 1.29 -1.07
N VAL A 137 -11.58 0.20 -1.41
CA VAL A 137 -13.02 0.04 -1.16
C VAL A 137 -13.32 0.06 0.33
N ASP A 138 -12.57 -0.71 1.14
CA ASP A 138 -12.74 -0.75 2.60
C ASP A 138 -12.52 0.63 3.25
N SER A 139 -11.54 1.38 2.77
CA SER A 139 -11.27 2.72 3.30
C SER A 139 -12.31 3.75 2.84
N ALA A 140 -12.91 3.57 1.66
CA ALA A 140 -14.02 4.38 1.19
C ALA A 140 -15.31 4.09 1.99
N MET A 141 -15.60 2.80 2.22
CA MET A 141 -16.77 2.38 3.03
C MET A 141 -16.65 2.85 4.48
N ARG A 142 -15.48 2.80 5.09
CA ARG A 142 -15.26 3.33 6.44
C ARG A 142 -15.47 4.85 6.50
N ARG A 143 -15.05 5.59 5.47
CA ARG A 143 -15.28 7.04 5.40
C ARG A 143 -16.76 7.38 5.24
N SER A 144 -17.52 6.65 4.42
CA SER A 144 -18.97 6.85 4.29
C SER A 144 -19.70 6.50 5.60
N ALA A 145 -19.35 5.40 6.26
CA ALA A 145 -19.95 5.01 7.54
C ALA A 145 -19.70 6.05 8.66
N VAL A 146 -18.52 6.68 8.67
CA VAL A 146 -18.22 7.76 9.61
C VAL A 146 -19.01 9.04 9.26
N ALA A 147 -19.21 9.33 7.98
CA ALA A 147 -20.03 10.46 7.54
C ALA A 147 -21.51 10.23 7.89
N ASP A 148 -22.04 9.03 7.63
CA ASP A 148 -23.43 8.66 7.98
C ASP A 148 -23.65 8.61 9.50
N GLY A 149 -22.65 8.16 10.29
CA GLY A 149 -22.69 8.17 11.74
C GLY A 149 -22.62 9.60 12.34
N ALA A 150 -21.90 10.50 11.72
CA ALA A 150 -21.83 11.90 12.15
C ALA A 150 -23.15 12.66 11.89
N GLU A 151 -23.94 12.26 10.90
CA GLU A 151 -25.26 12.82 10.66
C GLU A 151 -26.32 12.32 11.66
N ALA A 152 -26.13 11.11 12.20
CA ALA A 152 -27.05 10.54 13.21
C ALA A 152 -26.87 11.16 14.61
N ASP A 153 -25.66 11.57 14.98
CA ASP A 153 -25.40 12.24 16.27
C ASP A 153 -25.65 13.76 16.22
N ALA A 154 -25.77 14.35 15.03
CA ALA A 154 -26.03 15.78 14.87
C ALA A 154 -27.52 16.20 15.02
N ALA A 155 -28.42 15.24 15.24
CA ALA A 155 -29.85 15.52 15.34
C ALA A 155 -30.29 16.15 16.66
N ASP A 156 -29.39 16.31 17.67
CA ASP A 156 -29.74 16.87 18.98
C ASP A 156 -28.88 18.09 19.41
N GLY A 157 -28.22 18.74 18.50
CA GLY A 157 -27.52 19.98 18.73
C GLY A 157 -27.50 20.84 17.49
N ALA A 158 -28.23 21.99 17.50
CA ALA A 158 -28.31 22.95 16.41
C ALA A 158 -26.91 23.51 16.00
N ALA A 159 -26.12 22.70 15.30
CA ALA A 159 -24.93 23.13 14.61
C ALA A 159 -25.32 23.45 13.17
N ALA A 160 -25.09 24.71 12.77
CA ALA A 160 -25.37 25.22 11.46
C ALA A 160 -24.90 24.29 10.35
N GLN A 161 -25.81 23.78 9.55
CA GLN A 161 -25.47 23.01 8.35
C GLN A 161 -24.50 23.83 7.50
N PRO A 162 -23.41 23.26 6.98
CA PRO A 162 -22.57 23.96 6.02
C PRO A 162 -23.44 24.31 4.81
N GLN A 163 -23.73 25.61 4.66
CA GLN A 163 -24.51 26.09 3.52
C GLN A 163 -23.73 25.71 2.25
N TYR A 164 -24.38 24.94 1.39
CA TYR A 164 -23.87 24.67 0.05
C TYR A 164 -23.71 26.01 -0.68
N VAL A 165 -22.49 26.48 -0.77
CA VAL A 165 -22.15 27.65 -1.57
C VAL A 165 -22.06 27.18 -3.01
N VAL A 166 -23.03 27.60 -3.84
CA VAL A 166 -23.00 27.31 -5.29
C VAL A 166 -21.64 27.78 -5.82
N PRO A 167 -20.83 26.87 -6.45
CA PRO A 167 -19.52 27.26 -6.95
C PRO A 167 -19.68 28.38 -7.98
N LYS A 168 -19.00 29.50 -7.77
CA LYS A 168 -18.98 30.62 -8.73
C LYS A 168 -18.38 30.05 -10.04
N ASN A 169 -19.05 30.33 -11.15
CA ASN A 169 -18.61 29.90 -12.46
C ASN A 169 -17.46 30.82 -12.92
N ILE A 170 -16.26 30.57 -12.35
CA ILE A 170 -15.05 31.35 -12.62
C ILE A 170 -14.31 30.64 -13.75
N SER A 171 -14.01 31.36 -14.85
CA SER A 171 -13.20 30.77 -15.91
C SER A 171 -11.76 30.54 -15.42
N TRP A 172 -11.07 29.53 -15.98
CA TRP A 172 -9.68 29.26 -15.65
C TRP A 172 -8.75 30.47 -15.93
N ARG A 173 -9.11 31.30 -16.90
CA ARG A 173 -8.41 32.54 -17.26
C ARG A 173 -8.50 33.57 -16.14
N ASP A 174 -9.68 33.72 -15.54
CA ASP A 174 -9.93 34.68 -14.45
C ASP A 174 -9.28 34.25 -13.15
N TYR A 175 -9.29 32.94 -12.86
CA TYR A 175 -8.56 32.35 -11.74
C TYR A 175 -7.05 32.59 -11.84
N LYS A 176 -6.47 32.38 -13.04
CA LYS A 176 -5.04 32.59 -13.30
C LYS A 176 -4.62 34.08 -13.22
N ASN A 177 -5.51 35.00 -13.55
CA ASN A 177 -5.25 36.43 -13.53
C ASN A 177 -5.48 37.06 -12.15
N GLY A 178 -5.81 36.30 -11.12
CA GLY A 178 -5.84 36.73 -9.74
C GLY A 178 -6.94 37.74 -9.42
N VAL A 179 -8.04 37.76 -10.17
CA VAL A 179 -9.20 38.60 -9.86
C VAL A 179 -9.87 38.06 -8.60
N ARG A 180 -9.42 38.57 -7.45
CA ARG A 180 -10.14 38.48 -6.18
C ARG A 180 -11.15 39.62 -6.18
N GLU A 181 -12.37 39.35 -6.59
CA GLU A 181 -13.47 40.24 -6.18
C GLU A 181 -13.80 39.93 -4.72
N ILE A 182 -13.69 40.94 -3.91
CA ILE A 182 -14.03 41.05 -2.49
C ILE A 182 -15.55 40.86 -2.31
#